data_6f4a9a5baf0ffa301795fc105441b83c
#
_entry.id   6f4a9a5baf0ffa301795fc105441b83c
#
_cell.length_a   1.000
_cell.length_b   1.000
_cell.length_c   1.000
_cell.angle_alpha   90.00
_cell.angle_beta   90.00
_cell.angle_gamma   90.00
#
_symmetry.space_group_name_H-M   'P 1'
#
loop_
_entity.id
_entity.type
_entity.pdbx_description
1 polymer ?
#
loop_
_entity_poly.entity_id
_entity_poly.type
_entity_poly.pdbx_seq_one_letter_code
_entity_poly.pdbx_strand_id
1 'polypeptide(L)'
;MQRVNWHDAATGIMYQTTKNVAKSQSEGIEATLKNKLFRILDLTTNINAYYYKLNGFSYVIDDQTITGEGNSSFTWNARMQASLILPYDISVQLGGRYRSRQVITQGYRKGNYNVDFGVRKNFMNRKFTVSLNCRVVFNTRKWETFTSSESFTRHQINKWGGRKVNLTVTYNFGNTKKKPQRQQGMDGMNPSEQYSGGEEM
;
A
#
# COMPACT_ATOMS: atom_id res chain seq x y z
N MET A 1 3.12 -6.62 -16.56
CA MET A 1 1.99 -6.14 -17.38
C MET A 1 1.81 -4.65 -17.24
N GLN A 2 1.70 -3.92 -18.34
CA GLN A 2 1.52 -2.46 -18.36
C GLN A 2 0.15 -2.12 -18.94
N ARG A 3 -0.40 -0.99 -18.49
CA ARG A 3 -1.65 -0.44 -19.01
C ARG A 3 -1.31 0.43 -20.22
N VAL A 4 -2.01 0.19 -21.32
CA VAL A 4 -1.86 0.90 -22.58
C VAL A 4 -3.21 1.49 -22.97
N ASN A 5 -3.20 2.75 -23.39
CA ASN A 5 -4.40 3.45 -23.87
C ASN A 5 -4.15 3.89 -25.30
N TRP A 6 -5.18 3.86 -26.12
CA TRP A 6 -5.16 4.44 -27.46
C TRP A 6 -6.52 5.02 -27.82
N HIS A 7 -6.50 5.93 -28.74
CA HIS A 7 -7.70 6.57 -29.25
C HIS A 7 -7.90 6.09 -30.70
N ASP A 8 -9.05 5.51 -30.97
CA ASP A 8 -9.42 5.16 -32.33
C ASP A 8 -10.02 6.42 -33.01
N ALA A 9 -9.31 6.93 -34.00
CA ALA A 9 -9.71 8.15 -34.73
C ALA A 9 -10.98 7.96 -35.57
N ALA A 10 -11.28 6.73 -36.00
CA ALA A 10 -12.45 6.42 -36.82
C ALA A 10 -13.75 6.40 -36.01
N THR A 11 -13.68 5.87 -34.81
CA THR A 11 -14.85 5.75 -33.90
C THR A 11 -14.92 6.80 -32.83
N GLY A 12 -13.82 7.53 -32.57
CA GLY A 12 -13.72 8.48 -31.49
C GLY A 12 -13.65 7.84 -30.09
N ILE A 13 -13.46 6.50 -30.02
CA ILE A 13 -13.49 5.76 -28.76
C ILE A 13 -12.09 5.64 -28.16
N MET A 14 -12.00 5.83 -26.86
CA MET A 14 -10.79 5.60 -26.08
C MET A 14 -10.78 4.16 -25.56
N TYR A 15 -9.82 3.38 -26.00
CA TYR A 15 -9.60 2.02 -25.54
C TYR A 15 -8.53 1.96 -24.47
N GLN A 16 -8.64 0.99 -23.57
CA GLN A 16 -7.66 0.70 -22.54
C GLN A 16 -7.49 -0.80 -22.36
N THR A 17 -6.27 -1.27 -22.40
CA THR A 17 -5.94 -2.69 -22.14
C THR A 17 -4.70 -2.82 -21.26
N THR A 18 -4.42 -4.04 -20.82
CA THR A 18 -3.22 -4.38 -20.06
C THR A 18 -2.44 -5.46 -20.82
N LYS A 19 -1.26 -5.13 -21.26
CA LYS A 19 -0.37 -5.99 -22.10
C LYS A 19 1.08 -5.91 -21.60
N ASN A 20 1.89 -6.88 -22.01
CA ASN A 20 3.33 -6.84 -21.83
C ASN A 20 3.99 -6.14 -23.02
N VAL A 21 3.98 -4.81 -23.02
CA VAL A 21 4.45 -4.01 -24.17
C VAL A 21 5.86 -3.47 -23.98
N ALA A 22 6.34 -3.34 -22.77
CA ALA A 22 7.65 -2.76 -22.47
C ALA A 22 8.41 -3.55 -21.41
N LYS A 23 9.73 -3.53 -21.52
CA LYS A 23 10.64 -4.00 -20.45
C LYS A 23 10.86 -2.88 -19.42
N SER A 24 10.88 -3.25 -18.16
CA SER A 24 11.19 -2.29 -17.09
C SER A 24 12.22 -2.88 -16.14
N GLN A 25 13.06 -2.01 -15.58
CA GLN A 25 14.05 -2.31 -14.56
C GLN A 25 13.79 -1.44 -13.35
N SER A 26 14.06 -1.99 -12.17
CA SER A 26 13.89 -1.28 -10.91
C SER A 26 15.01 -1.71 -9.97
N GLU A 27 15.79 -0.75 -9.51
CA GLU A 27 16.90 -0.94 -8.59
C GLU A 27 16.74 0.04 -7.43
N GLY A 28 16.88 -0.44 -6.19
CA GLY A 28 16.63 0.42 -5.06
C GLY A 28 16.98 -0.19 -3.73
N ILE A 29 16.65 0.55 -2.69
CA ILE A 29 16.86 0.19 -1.29
C ILE A 29 15.55 0.28 -0.53
N GLU A 30 15.40 -0.63 0.43
CA GLU A 30 14.31 -0.61 1.40
C GLU A 30 14.89 -0.59 2.81
N ALA A 31 14.39 0.30 3.65
CA ALA A 31 14.79 0.41 5.04
C ALA A 31 13.56 0.39 5.95
N THR A 32 13.63 -0.41 7.00
CA THR A 32 12.63 -0.45 8.06
C THR A 32 13.31 -0.12 9.38
N LEU A 33 12.88 0.97 9.99
CA LEU A 33 13.35 1.43 11.30
C LEU A 33 12.24 1.25 12.33
N LYS A 34 12.56 0.59 13.44
CA LYS A 34 11.68 0.43 14.59
C LYS A 34 12.37 1.02 15.81
N ASN A 35 11.80 2.07 16.34
CA ASN A 35 12.34 2.79 17.48
C ASN A 35 11.34 2.78 18.62
N LYS A 36 11.83 2.52 19.82
CA LYS A 36 11.05 2.68 21.05
C LYS A 36 11.67 3.82 21.85
N LEU A 37 10.96 4.92 21.92
CA LEU A 37 11.43 6.15 22.56
C LEU A 37 10.69 6.35 23.89
N PHE A 38 11.45 6.66 24.93
CA PHE A 38 10.91 6.98 26.27
C PHE A 38 9.94 5.92 26.84
N ARG A 39 10.01 4.67 26.39
CA ARG A 39 9.10 3.56 26.75
C ARG A 39 7.61 3.78 26.43
N ILE A 40 7.24 4.95 25.95
CA ILE A 40 5.84 5.35 25.68
C ILE A 40 5.53 5.54 24.22
N LEU A 41 6.55 5.71 23.36
CA LEU A 41 6.40 5.96 21.93
C LEU A 41 7.05 4.83 21.11
N ASP A 42 6.25 4.06 20.43
CA ASP A 42 6.69 3.11 19.43
C ASP A 42 6.57 3.75 18.04
N LEU A 43 7.69 3.90 17.34
CA LEU A 43 7.77 4.49 16.02
C LEU A 43 8.29 3.45 15.02
N THR A 44 7.50 3.19 14.00
CA THR A 44 7.91 2.37 12.84
C THR A 44 7.93 3.23 11.60
N THR A 45 9.07 3.26 10.93
CA THR A 45 9.26 4.00 9.67
C THR A 45 9.75 3.03 8.62
N ASN A 46 9.05 2.95 7.49
CA ASN A 46 9.46 2.20 6.32
C ASN A 46 9.71 3.19 5.19
N ILE A 47 10.87 3.08 4.57
CA ILE A 47 11.27 3.89 3.42
C ILE A 47 11.69 2.92 2.32
N ASN A 48 11.15 3.12 1.12
CA ASN A 48 11.53 2.39 -0.07
C ASN A 48 11.85 3.43 -1.14
N ALA A 49 13.08 3.39 -1.66
CA ALA A 49 13.57 4.33 -2.65
C ALA A 49 14.24 3.55 -3.78
N TYR A 50 13.81 3.79 -5.02
CA TYR A 50 14.31 3.07 -6.17
C TYR A 50 14.33 3.92 -7.43
N TYR A 51 15.28 3.61 -8.28
CA TYR A 51 15.30 4.10 -9.64
C TYR A 51 14.52 3.14 -10.53
N TYR A 52 13.54 3.67 -11.23
CA TYR A 52 12.69 2.91 -12.13
C TYR A 52 12.93 3.39 -13.56
N LYS A 53 13.26 2.47 -14.46
CA LYS A 53 13.46 2.71 -15.88
C LYS A 53 12.49 1.86 -16.68
N LEU A 54 11.76 2.50 -17.56
CA LEU A 54 10.87 1.86 -18.53
C LEU A 54 11.45 2.10 -19.93
N ASN A 55 11.66 1.02 -20.67
CA ASN A 55 12.14 1.14 -22.04
C ASN A 55 11.01 1.60 -22.95
N GLY A 56 11.36 2.27 -24.05
CA GLY A 56 10.41 2.58 -25.12
C GLY A 56 9.83 1.31 -25.72
N PHE A 57 8.65 1.43 -26.27
CA PHE A 57 7.97 0.33 -26.94
C PHE A 57 7.18 0.82 -28.16
N SER A 58 7.01 -0.08 -29.11
CA SER A 58 6.07 0.03 -30.20
C SER A 58 5.28 -1.28 -30.28
N TYR A 59 3.97 -1.17 -30.28
CA TYR A 59 3.07 -2.33 -30.26
C TYR A 59 1.87 -2.08 -31.16
N VAL A 60 1.52 -3.05 -31.99
CA VAL A 60 0.37 -2.97 -32.90
C VAL A 60 -0.83 -3.64 -32.29
N ILE A 61 -1.97 -2.94 -32.27
CA ILE A 61 -3.29 -3.45 -31.86
C ILE A 61 -4.31 -2.98 -32.89
N ASP A 62 -5.06 -3.90 -33.49
CA ASP A 62 -6.13 -3.60 -34.45
C ASP A 62 -5.66 -2.61 -35.53
N ASP A 63 -4.51 -2.93 -36.16
CA ASP A 63 -3.83 -2.13 -37.21
C ASP A 63 -3.36 -0.72 -36.76
N GLN A 64 -3.47 -0.39 -35.49
CA GLN A 64 -2.95 0.84 -34.94
C GLN A 64 -1.62 0.60 -34.22
N THR A 65 -0.61 1.38 -34.55
CA THR A 65 0.68 1.34 -33.86
C THR A 65 0.62 2.25 -32.63
N ILE A 66 0.82 1.64 -31.47
CA ILE A 66 0.86 2.33 -30.19
C ILE A 66 2.31 2.42 -29.76
N THR A 67 2.83 3.62 -29.66
CA THR A 67 4.20 3.91 -29.22
C THR A 67 4.21 4.43 -27.79
N GLY A 68 5.32 4.25 -27.12
CA GLY A 68 5.63 4.90 -25.86
C GLY A 68 7.12 5.15 -25.76
N GLU A 69 7.49 6.36 -25.48
CA GLU A 69 8.88 6.71 -25.23
C GLU A 69 9.39 6.07 -23.94
N GLY A 70 10.69 5.70 -23.95
CA GLY A 70 11.34 5.25 -22.72
C GLY A 70 11.35 6.37 -21.69
N ASN A 71 11.12 6.04 -20.44
CA ASN A 71 11.12 7.01 -19.37
C ASN A 71 11.73 6.43 -18.09
N SER A 72 12.28 7.30 -17.25
CA SER A 72 12.85 6.88 -15.99
C SER A 72 12.53 7.88 -14.88
N SER A 73 12.49 7.41 -13.66
CA SER A 73 12.33 8.27 -12.51
C SER A 73 12.92 7.67 -11.25
N PHE A 74 13.44 8.52 -10.39
CA PHE A 74 13.66 8.17 -9.01
C PHE A 74 12.32 8.26 -8.26
N THR A 75 11.93 7.13 -7.69
CA THR A 75 10.65 6.99 -6.98
C THR A 75 10.91 6.56 -5.56
N TRP A 76 10.24 7.19 -4.62
CA TRP A 76 10.32 6.79 -3.24
C TRP A 76 8.95 6.83 -2.56
N ASN A 77 8.79 5.99 -1.57
CA ASN A 77 7.63 6.02 -0.71
C ASN A 77 8.09 5.85 0.74
N ALA A 78 7.37 6.50 1.63
CA ALA A 78 7.61 6.42 3.05
C ALA A 78 6.28 6.14 3.77
N ARG A 79 6.35 5.29 4.77
CA ARG A 79 5.27 5.05 5.71
C ARG A 79 5.80 5.18 7.12
N MET A 80 5.13 6.00 7.91
CA MET A 80 5.42 6.16 9.32
C MET A 80 4.20 5.79 10.15
N GLN A 81 4.41 5.08 11.23
CA GLN A 81 3.39 4.76 12.21
C GLN A 81 3.96 5.01 13.60
N ALA A 82 3.30 5.88 14.33
CA ALA A 82 3.61 6.21 15.72
C ALA A 82 2.48 5.73 16.62
N SER A 83 2.83 5.05 17.70
CA SER A 83 1.91 4.62 18.75
C SER A 83 2.40 5.15 20.07
N LEU A 84 1.64 6.02 20.69
CA LEU A 84 1.94 6.65 21.96
C LEU A 84 1.03 6.05 23.04
N ILE A 85 1.63 5.53 24.09
CA ILE A 85 0.94 4.98 25.25
C ILE A 85 1.08 5.99 26.40
N LEU A 86 -0.04 6.59 26.77
CA LEU A 86 -0.13 7.60 27.82
C LEU A 86 -0.66 7.00 29.12
N PRO A 87 -0.45 7.65 30.25
CA PRO A 87 -1.12 7.32 31.51
C PRO A 87 -2.65 7.23 31.34
N TYR A 88 -3.32 6.62 32.30
CA TYR A 88 -4.78 6.46 32.33
C TYR A 88 -5.35 5.60 31.19
N ASP A 89 -4.58 4.62 30.70
CA ASP A 89 -5.00 3.71 29.59
C ASP A 89 -5.41 4.42 28.30
N ILE A 90 -4.77 5.53 27.99
CA ILE A 90 -4.93 6.27 26.75
C ILE A 90 -3.86 5.82 25.75
N SER A 91 -4.27 5.52 24.52
CA SER A 91 -3.37 5.23 23.41
C SER A 91 -3.69 6.15 22.24
N VAL A 92 -2.66 6.75 21.68
CA VAL A 92 -2.76 7.62 20.49
C VAL A 92 -1.98 6.97 19.35
N GLN A 93 -2.56 6.94 18.18
CA GLN A 93 -1.93 6.43 16.97
C GLN A 93 -1.92 7.50 15.88
N LEU A 94 -0.77 7.68 15.25
CA LEU A 94 -0.60 8.54 14.10
C LEU A 94 0.01 7.73 12.96
N GLY A 95 -0.65 7.70 11.81
CA GLY A 95 -0.17 7.05 10.61
C GLY A 95 0.06 8.07 9.50
N GLY A 96 1.22 8.04 8.87
CA GLY A 96 1.54 8.85 7.71
C GLY A 96 1.99 7.96 6.55
N ARG A 97 1.59 8.31 5.33
CA ARG A 97 2.07 7.70 4.11
C ARG A 97 2.32 8.76 3.07
N TYR A 98 3.46 8.67 2.42
CA TYR A 98 3.82 9.48 1.28
C TYR A 98 4.26 8.58 0.12
N ARG A 99 3.92 8.96 -1.10
CA ARG A 99 4.42 8.38 -2.34
C ARG A 99 4.80 9.50 -3.27
N SER A 100 6.01 9.44 -3.82
CA SER A 100 6.48 10.40 -4.82
C SER A 100 5.81 10.17 -6.19
N ARG A 101 6.10 11.04 -7.13
CA ARG A 101 5.75 10.85 -8.54
C ARG A 101 6.38 9.56 -9.07
N GLN A 102 5.64 8.86 -9.95
CA GLN A 102 6.08 7.64 -10.60
C GLN A 102 5.77 7.69 -12.09
N VAL A 103 6.73 7.33 -12.93
CA VAL A 103 6.49 7.17 -14.38
C VAL A 103 5.68 5.91 -14.65
N ILE A 104 4.86 5.98 -15.68
CA ILE A 104 4.07 4.87 -16.22
C ILE A 104 4.31 4.80 -17.73
N THR A 105 3.75 3.80 -18.38
CA THR A 105 3.98 3.48 -19.80
C THR A 105 3.80 4.66 -20.76
N GLN A 106 2.82 5.52 -20.52
CA GLN A 106 2.47 6.66 -21.37
C GLN A 106 2.34 7.94 -20.55
N GLY A 107 3.23 8.18 -19.57
CA GLY A 107 3.19 9.39 -18.78
C GLY A 107 3.61 9.19 -17.32
N TYR A 108 2.87 9.78 -16.39
CA TYR A 108 3.22 9.70 -14.98
C TYR A 108 2.01 9.77 -14.05
N ARG A 109 2.20 9.25 -12.87
CA ARG A 109 1.29 9.38 -11.73
C ARG A 109 1.88 10.38 -10.75
N LYS A 110 1.09 11.36 -10.33
CA LYS A 110 1.49 12.36 -9.34
C LYS A 110 1.63 11.73 -7.96
N GLY A 111 2.56 12.26 -7.18
CA GLY A 111 2.72 11.87 -5.79
C GLY A 111 1.47 12.17 -4.94
N ASN A 112 1.30 11.42 -3.87
CA ASN A 112 0.22 11.63 -2.92
C ASN A 112 0.66 11.34 -1.49
N TYR A 113 -0.08 11.88 -0.53
CA TYR A 113 0.11 11.58 0.88
C TYR A 113 -1.22 11.43 1.59
N ASN A 114 -1.21 10.74 2.70
CA ASN A 114 -2.33 10.72 3.62
C ASN A 114 -1.86 10.57 5.06
N VAL A 115 -2.66 11.10 5.97
CA VAL A 115 -2.44 11.02 7.41
C VAL A 115 -3.71 10.48 8.06
N ASP A 116 -3.52 9.51 8.95
CA ASP A 116 -4.55 8.89 9.75
C ASP A 116 -4.24 9.13 11.23
N PHE A 117 -5.26 9.37 12.04
CA PHE A 117 -5.15 9.65 13.46
C PHE A 117 -6.16 8.83 14.24
N GLY A 118 -5.75 8.30 15.38
CA GLY A 118 -6.62 7.55 16.27
C GLY A 118 -6.32 7.80 17.74
N VAL A 119 -7.37 7.84 18.54
CA VAL A 119 -7.29 7.85 20.00
C VAL A 119 -8.16 6.75 20.56
N ARG A 120 -7.64 6.04 21.52
CA ARG A 120 -8.33 4.98 22.24
C ARG A 120 -8.16 5.19 23.73
N LYS A 121 -9.25 5.10 24.48
CA LYS A 121 -9.23 5.10 25.94
C LYS A 121 -9.95 3.86 26.47
N ASN A 122 -9.32 3.20 27.43
CA ASN A 122 -9.91 2.07 28.14
C ASN A 122 -10.37 2.55 29.53
N PHE A 123 -11.49 2.01 29.96
CA PHE A 123 -12.09 2.27 31.27
C PHE A 123 -12.41 0.92 31.95
N MET A 124 -12.65 0.95 33.26
CA MET A 124 -13.10 -0.21 34.02
C MET A 124 -12.21 -1.44 33.83
N ASN A 125 -10.89 -1.31 33.99
CA ASN A 125 -9.94 -2.39 33.77
C ASN A 125 -10.10 -3.05 32.38
N ARG A 126 -10.26 -2.22 31.32
CA ARG A 126 -10.42 -2.60 29.90
C ARG A 126 -11.74 -3.32 29.58
N LYS A 127 -12.72 -3.27 30.48
CA LYS A 127 -14.08 -3.77 30.16
C LYS A 127 -14.81 -2.82 29.20
N PHE A 128 -14.56 -1.52 29.31
CA PHE A 128 -15.16 -0.52 28.44
C PHE A 128 -14.07 0.24 27.66
N THR A 129 -14.21 0.32 26.36
CA THR A 129 -13.25 0.97 25.46
C THR A 129 -13.97 1.93 24.54
N VAL A 130 -13.45 3.14 24.44
CA VAL A 130 -13.88 4.15 23.45
C VAL A 130 -12.72 4.42 22.53
N SER A 131 -12.98 4.36 21.22
CA SER A 131 -11.97 4.66 20.19
C SER A 131 -12.53 5.65 19.18
N LEU A 132 -11.79 6.71 18.91
CA LEU A 132 -12.05 7.68 17.87
C LEU A 132 -10.97 7.55 16.81
N ASN A 133 -11.35 7.28 15.57
CA ASN A 133 -10.42 7.16 14.44
C ASN A 133 -10.81 8.13 13.35
N CYS A 134 -9.86 8.95 12.91
CA CYS A 134 -9.98 9.83 11.77
C CYS A 134 -9.03 9.37 10.68
N ARG A 135 -9.56 8.89 9.57
CA ARG A 135 -8.79 8.50 8.39
C ARG A 135 -8.77 9.61 7.37
N VAL A 136 -7.62 9.75 6.69
CA VAL A 136 -7.42 10.78 5.66
C VAL A 136 -7.73 12.19 6.19
N VAL A 137 -7.10 12.56 7.30
CA VAL A 137 -7.36 13.81 8.04
C VAL A 137 -7.41 15.03 7.13
N PHE A 138 -6.49 15.13 6.17
CA PHE A 138 -6.37 16.27 5.25
C PHE A 138 -7.14 16.12 3.94
N ASN A 139 -7.96 15.05 3.79
CA ASN A 139 -8.73 14.79 2.56
C ASN A 139 -7.88 14.68 1.29
N THR A 140 -6.66 14.18 1.40
CA THR A 140 -5.65 14.16 0.34
C THR A 140 -5.67 12.88 -0.51
N ARG A 141 -6.58 11.94 -0.25
CA ARG A 141 -6.64 10.65 -0.94
C ARG A 141 -7.19 10.79 -2.35
N LYS A 142 -6.31 11.18 -3.26
CA LYS A 142 -6.60 11.24 -4.69
C LYS A 142 -5.49 10.58 -5.50
N TRP A 143 -5.85 10.02 -6.64
CA TRP A 143 -4.92 9.50 -7.64
C TRP A 143 -5.02 10.35 -8.88
N GLU A 144 -3.94 11.01 -9.21
CA GLU A 144 -3.87 11.91 -10.33
C GLU A 144 -2.85 11.34 -11.33
N THR A 145 -3.33 11.06 -12.54
CA THR A 145 -2.57 10.40 -13.60
C THR A 145 -2.61 11.27 -14.84
N PHE A 146 -1.45 11.54 -15.40
CA PHE A 146 -1.27 12.19 -16.69
C PHE A 146 -0.80 11.15 -17.68
N THR A 147 -1.54 11.00 -18.77
CA THR A 147 -1.22 10.09 -19.86
C THR A 147 -1.18 10.90 -21.14
N SER A 148 -0.12 10.73 -21.93
CA SER A 148 0.08 11.40 -23.22
C SER A 148 0.55 10.38 -24.25
N SER A 149 0.02 10.49 -25.45
CA SER A 149 0.40 9.74 -26.63
C SER A 149 0.35 10.70 -27.82
N GLU A 150 0.77 10.28 -28.98
CA GLU A 150 0.73 11.09 -30.20
C GLU A 150 -0.69 11.57 -30.55
N SER A 151 -1.70 10.74 -30.25
CA SER A 151 -3.10 11.00 -30.60
C SER A 151 -3.95 11.61 -29.48
N PHE A 152 -3.49 11.65 -28.22
CA PHE A 152 -4.28 12.18 -27.11
C PHE A 152 -3.46 12.59 -25.91
N THR A 153 -4.02 13.49 -25.11
CA THR A 153 -3.57 13.80 -23.75
C THR A 153 -4.72 13.65 -22.78
N ARG A 154 -4.51 12.92 -21.70
CA ARG A 154 -5.52 12.63 -20.67
C ARG A 154 -5.02 12.98 -19.29
N HIS A 155 -5.78 13.81 -18.60
CA HIS A 155 -5.59 14.07 -17.17
C HIS A 155 -6.76 13.44 -16.39
N GLN A 156 -6.45 12.44 -15.58
CA GLN A 156 -7.44 11.70 -14.80
C GLN A 156 -7.22 11.92 -13.31
N ILE A 157 -8.28 12.32 -12.61
CA ILE A 157 -8.29 12.46 -11.15
C ILE A 157 -9.33 11.51 -10.58
N ASN A 158 -8.87 10.53 -9.81
CA ASN A 158 -9.74 9.63 -9.05
C ASN A 158 -9.67 9.99 -7.57
N LYS A 159 -10.78 10.40 -7.01
CA LYS A 159 -10.93 10.68 -5.57
C LYS A 159 -11.69 9.52 -4.93
N TRP A 160 -11.05 8.81 -3.99
CA TRP A 160 -11.65 7.66 -3.34
C TRP A 160 -11.83 7.91 -1.85
N GLY A 161 -13.07 8.15 -1.48
CA GLY A 161 -13.48 8.37 -0.11
C GLY A 161 -12.76 9.56 0.54
N GLY A 162 -13.50 10.49 1.05
CA GLY A 162 -13.00 11.63 1.81
C GLY A 162 -12.55 11.25 3.22
N ARG A 163 -12.42 12.26 4.05
CA ARG A 163 -12.21 12.11 5.49
C ARG A 163 -13.30 11.20 6.08
N LYS A 164 -12.88 10.23 6.89
CA LYS A 164 -13.80 9.34 7.61
C LYS A 164 -13.49 9.41 9.09
N VAL A 165 -14.49 9.69 9.89
CA VAL A 165 -14.42 9.68 11.34
C VAL A 165 -15.30 8.55 11.84
N ASN A 166 -14.70 7.64 12.63
CA ASN A 166 -15.39 6.52 13.24
C ASN A 166 -15.24 6.60 14.75
N LEU A 167 -16.37 6.58 15.44
CA LEU A 167 -16.43 6.38 16.89
C LEU A 167 -16.83 4.92 17.14
N THR A 168 -16.01 4.22 17.92
CA THR A 168 -16.28 2.83 18.30
C THR A 168 -16.33 2.74 19.81
N VAL A 169 -17.42 2.16 20.30
CA VAL A 169 -17.60 1.86 21.72
C VAL A 169 -17.68 0.34 21.85
N THR A 170 -16.83 -0.21 22.71
CA THR A 170 -16.78 -1.65 22.95
C THR A 170 -16.96 -1.92 24.44
N TYR A 171 -17.86 -2.85 24.77
CA TYR A 171 -18.03 -3.35 26.11
C TYR A 171 -17.82 -4.88 26.14
N ASN A 172 -16.87 -5.33 26.95
CA ASN A 172 -16.51 -6.74 27.09
C ASN A 172 -17.25 -7.33 28.29
N PHE A 173 -18.18 -8.22 28.04
CA PHE A 173 -18.91 -8.98 29.06
C PHE A 173 -18.09 -10.20 29.50
N GLY A 174 -18.20 -10.58 30.76
CA GLY A 174 -17.61 -11.80 31.31
C GLY A 174 -16.20 -11.63 31.87
N ASN A 175 -15.52 -12.74 32.14
CA ASN A 175 -14.20 -12.76 32.78
C ASN A 175 -13.09 -12.57 31.75
N THR A 176 -12.51 -11.38 31.70
CA THR A 176 -11.39 -11.02 30.81
C THR A 176 -10.04 -11.64 31.22
N LYS A 177 -9.99 -12.44 32.27
CA LYS A 177 -8.77 -13.10 32.77
C LYS A 177 -8.42 -14.42 32.06
N LYS A 178 -9.07 -14.79 30.96
CA LYS A 178 -8.56 -15.90 30.15
C LYS A 178 -7.20 -15.50 29.58
N LYS A 179 -6.16 -16.15 30.11
CA LYS A 179 -4.82 -16.15 29.49
C LYS A 179 -4.99 -16.47 28.01
N PRO A 180 -4.31 -15.76 27.09
CA PRO A 180 -4.27 -16.23 25.70
C PRO A 180 -3.77 -17.67 25.73
N GLN A 181 -4.58 -18.61 25.24
CA GLN A 181 -4.11 -19.95 24.99
C GLN A 181 -2.92 -19.78 24.03
N ARG A 182 -1.72 -20.07 24.52
CA ARG A 182 -0.58 -20.34 23.65
C ARG A 182 -1.10 -21.37 22.65
N GLN A 183 -1.20 -21.01 21.39
CA GLN A 183 -1.22 -22.00 20.33
C GLN A 183 0.00 -22.85 20.57
N GLN A 184 -0.22 -24.10 21.05
CA GLN A 184 0.79 -25.12 21.01
C GLN A 184 1.18 -25.22 19.54
N GLY A 185 2.38 -24.71 19.23
CA GLY A 185 2.98 -24.92 17.94
C GLY A 185 2.95 -26.41 17.65
N MET A 186 2.66 -26.75 16.43
CA MET A 186 2.91 -28.08 15.85
C MET A 186 4.41 -28.35 15.85
N ASP A 187 5.03 -28.49 17.04
CA ASP A 187 6.33 -29.09 17.24
C ASP A 187 6.13 -30.60 17.46
N GLY A 188 5.91 -31.29 16.37
CA GLY A 188 5.67 -32.73 16.40
C GLY A 188 5.71 -33.39 15.04
N MET A 189 6.26 -32.75 14.02
CA MET A 189 6.66 -33.47 12.79
C MET A 189 8.16 -33.66 12.78
N ASN A 190 8.56 -34.83 13.25
CA ASN A 190 9.90 -35.38 13.12
C ASN A 190 10.18 -35.65 11.62
N PRO A 191 11.19 -35.01 10.97
CA PRO A 191 11.43 -35.21 9.54
C PRO A 191 12.13 -36.50 9.17
N SER A 192 12.22 -37.48 10.08
CA SER A 192 13.05 -38.70 9.91
C SER A 192 12.30 -39.96 9.53
N GLU A 193 11.01 -39.93 9.21
CA GLU A 193 10.26 -41.11 8.76
C GLU A 193 9.70 -40.99 7.34
N GLN A 194 10.56 -40.72 6.37
CA GLN A 194 10.16 -40.88 4.98
C GLN A 194 11.34 -41.24 4.07
N TYR A 195 11.99 -42.37 4.41
CA TYR A 195 12.83 -43.10 3.44
C TYR A 195 13.00 -44.55 3.93
N SER A 196 12.02 -45.41 3.69
CA SER A 196 12.29 -46.85 3.53
C SER A 196 11.05 -47.54 2.97
N GLY A 197 11.20 -48.20 1.85
CA GLY A 197 10.27 -49.16 1.26
C GLY A 197 9.66 -48.63 -0.04
N GLY A 198 9.91 -49.21 -1.18
CA GLY A 198 10.47 -50.51 -1.51
C GLY A 198 10.70 -50.62 -3.00
N GLU A 199 11.82 -51.10 -3.29
CA GLU A 199 12.01 -51.94 -4.49
C GLU A 199 11.17 -53.20 -4.29
N GLU A 200 10.39 -53.57 -5.28
CA GLU A 200 10.31 -54.93 -5.88
C GLU A 200 9.12 -55.02 -6.85
N MET A 201 9.52 -55.45 -8.03
CA MET A 201 8.86 -56.06 -9.20
C MET A 201 8.26 -55.13 -10.24
#